data_dda93a3ccb833564c601cc49a55087f5
#
_entry.id   dda93a3ccb833564c601cc49a55087f5
#
_cell.length_a   1.000
_cell.length_b   1.000
_cell.length_c   1.000
_cell.angle_alpha   90.00
_cell.angle_beta   90.00
_cell.angle_gamma   90.00
#
_symmetry.space_group_name_H-M   'P 1'
#
loop_
_entity.id
_entity.type
_entity.pdbx_description
1 polymer ?
#
loop_
_entity_poly.entity_id
_entity_poly.type
_entity_poly.pdbx_seq_one_letter_code
_entity_poly.pdbx_strand_id
1 'polypeptide(L)'
;MTEAEAQRDIREVLFRGLKKEARTFRKLKGGRNSQVFRVDCGDGSKFAAKAYFHSANDRRDRIGNEFRALRFLKEHGLCQIPEALVADEARRIGIYEYIEGEQLHGVGDAEIDQAVEFLRALRSLSQPAKAAHFPAASEACFSLDAISSSLESRFNRLEQAAGRHPGLAAFLRDDLAPFRKTAEAWSRDFCREHGIDAADEIPFADRTLSPSDFGFHNALRCEGGRLVFLDFEYFGWDDPAKTICDFLLHPAMELPSELRSRFLSGALSAFEGVSSLELRVRAVYPLFGLKWCAILLNEFTVEDMERRSFADSAPGAWSGATQIEKARRMLARKSLA
;
A
#
# COMPACT_ATOMS: atom_id res chain seq x y z
N MET A 1 -4.27 18.42 12.98
CA MET A 1 -4.50 17.71 14.28
C MET A 1 -3.17 17.41 14.91
N THR A 2 -2.94 17.95 16.09
CA THR A 2 -1.74 17.68 16.91
C THR A 2 -1.88 16.32 17.61
N GLU A 3 -0.78 15.81 18.16
CA GLU A 3 -0.80 14.56 18.92
C GLU A 3 -1.71 14.64 20.16
N ALA A 4 -1.72 15.78 20.85
CA ALA A 4 -2.59 16.00 22.01
C ALA A 4 -4.08 16.02 21.63
N GLU A 5 -4.42 16.63 20.50
CA GLU A 5 -5.78 16.59 19.95
C GLU A 5 -6.20 15.17 19.59
N ALA A 6 -5.34 14.42 18.91
CA ALA A 6 -5.60 13.03 18.57
C ALA A 6 -5.85 12.17 19.81
N GLN A 7 -5.00 12.29 20.84
CA GLN A 7 -5.18 11.54 22.09
C GLN A 7 -6.48 11.91 22.83
N ARG A 8 -6.88 13.19 22.82
CA ARG A 8 -8.15 13.63 23.40
C ARG A 8 -9.33 12.98 22.65
N ASP A 9 -9.32 13.05 21.33
CA ASP A 9 -10.40 12.53 20.51
C ASP A 9 -10.47 10.99 20.60
N ILE A 10 -9.34 10.29 20.65
CA ILE A 10 -9.27 8.85 20.89
C ILE A 10 -9.90 8.47 22.24
N ARG A 11 -9.64 9.22 23.32
CA ARG A 11 -10.28 8.97 24.64
C ARG A 11 -11.79 9.03 24.54
N GLU A 12 -12.31 10.04 23.85
CA GLU A 12 -13.75 10.23 23.70
C GLU A 12 -14.37 9.09 22.87
N VAL A 13 -13.74 8.70 21.76
CA VAL A 13 -14.21 7.61 20.90
C VAL A 13 -14.21 6.27 21.64
N LEU A 14 -13.14 5.96 22.38
CA LEU A 14 -13.05 4.75 23.20
C LEU A 14 -14.14 4.71 24.28
N PHE A 15 -14.34 5.83 25.00
CA PHE A 15 -15.35 5.87 26.05
C PHE A 15 -16.76 5.76 25.50
N ARG A 16 -17.07 6.49 24.42
CA ARG A 16 -18.42 6.45 23.81
C ARG A 16 -18.72 5.10 23.17
N GLY A 17 -17.77 4.55 22.39
CA GLY A 17 -17.99 3.34 21.60
C GLY A 17 -17.83 2.04 22.37
N LEU A 18 -16.83 1.95 23.24
CA LEU A 18 -16.46 0.71 23.94
C LEU A 18 -16.63 0.76 25.47
N LYS A 19 -16.98 1.93 26.04
CA LYS A 19 -17.03 2.16 27.48
C LYS A 19 -15.68 1.89 28.17
N LYS A 20 -14.57 2.21 27.48
CA LYS A 20 -13.21 2.00 27.96
C LYS A 20 -12.53 3.33 28.30
N GLU A 21 -11.79 3.34 29.40
CA GLU A 21 -11.04 4.51 29.86
C GLU A 21 -9.57 4.35 29.50
N ALA A 22 -9.08 5.17 28.54
CA ALA A 22 -7.69 5.18 28.14
C ALA A 22 -6.82 5.75 29.26
N ARG A 23 -5.80 5.00 29.70
CA ARG A 23 -4.80 5.42 30.70
C ARG A 23 -3.53 5.94 30.05
N THR A 24 -2.94 5.14 29.17
CA THR A 24 -1.66 5.51 28.55
C THR A 24 -1.75 5.43 27.03
N PHE A 25 -0.95 6.29 26.38
CA PHE A 25 -0.77 6.31 24.94
C PHE A 25 0.69 6.13 24.61
N ARG A 26 0.97 5.23 23.67
CA ARG A 26 2.30 5.09 23.08
C ARG A 26 2.15 5.24 21.57
N LYS A 27 2.71 6.32 21.01
CA LYS A 27 2.77 6.49 19.56
C LYS A 27 3.61 5.38 18.95
N LEU A 28 3.05 4.73 17.94
CA LEU A 28 3.73 3.68 17.19
C LEU A 28 4.40 4.30 15.97
N LYS A 29 5.54 3.75 15.56
CA LYS A 29 6.21 4.14 14.33
C LYS A 29 5.45 3.53 13.16
N GLY A 30 5.26 4.29 12.09
CA GLY A 30 4.65 3.83 10.85
C GLY A 30 3.46 4.68 10.46
N GLY A 31 3.10 4.56 9.18
CA GLY A 31 2.04 5.33 8.54
C GLY A 31 2.51 6.69 8.02
N ARG A 32 2.19 6.99 6.76
CA ARG A 32 2.39 8.34 6.18
C ARG A 32 1.12 9.17 6.25
N ASN A 33 -0.03 8.51 6.43
CA ASN A 33 -1.35 9.14 6.36
C ASN A 33 -2.11 9.08 7.68
N SER A 34 -1.51 8.53 8.73
CA SER A 34 -2.15 8.42 10.05
C SER A 34 -1.13 8.49 11.17
N GLN A 35 -1.57 9.01 12.32
CA GLN A 35 -0.88 8.81 13.58
C GLN A 35 -1.46 7.56 14.24
N VAL A 36 -0.62 6.60 14.58
CA VAL A 36 -1.03 5.32 15.17
C VAL A 36 -0.59 5.27 16.63
N PHE A 37 -1.51 4.88 17.51
CA PHE A 37 -1.25 4.78 18.96
C PHE A 37 -1.62 3.39 19.46
N ARG A 38 -0.77 2.82 20.30
CA ARG A 38 -1.21 1.83 21.26
C ARG A 38 -1.86 2.55 22.43
N VAL A 39 -3.03 2.09 22.82
CA VAL A 39 -3.78 2.64 23.97
C VAL A 39 -3.99 1.54 24.98
N ASP A 40 -3.46 1.72 26.21
CA ASP A 40 -3.70 0.81 27.32
C ASP A 40 -4.79 1.40 28.22
N CYS A 41 -5.82 0.60 28.51
CA CYS A 41 -6.98 1.01 29.30
C CYS A 41 -6.89 0.58 30.78
N GLY A 42 -7.78 1.16 31.58
CA GLY A 42 -7.79 0.94 33.02
C GLY A 42 -8.10 -0.49 33.45
N ASP A 43 -8.79 -1.24 32.64
CA ASP A 43 -9.17 -2.63 32.86
C ASP A 43 -8.14 -3.63 32.27
N GLY A 44 -7.01 -3.15 31.78
CA GLY A 44 -5.96 -3.97 31.17
C GLY A 44 -6.15 -4.24 29.66
N SER A 45 -7.27 -3.83 29.08
CA SER A 45 -7.48 -3.97 27.63
C SER A 45 -6.54 -3.04 26.83
N LYS A 46 -6.17 -3.46 25.62
CA LYS A 46 -5.26 -2.75 24.72
C LYS A 46 -5.93 -2.57 23.38
N PHE A 47 -5.74 -1.40 22.77
CA PHE A 47 -6.29 -1.06 21.46
C PHE A 47 -5.23 -0.41 20.57
N ALA A 48 -5.37 -0.59 19.25
CA ALA A 48 -4.71 0.25 18.27
C ALA A 48 -5.69 1.35 17.86
N ALA A 49 -5.23 2.61 17.93
CA ALA A 49 -6.03 3.76 17.51
C ALA A 49 -5.31 4.48 16.39
N LYS A 50 -6.02 4.75 15.29
CA LYS A 50 -5.53 5.52 14.15
C LYS A 50 -6.25 6.86 14.07
N ALA A 51 -5.49 7.95 14.00
CA ALA A 51 -5.98 9.29 13.67
C ALA A 51 -5.56 9.60 12.24
N TYR A 52 -6.54 9.71 11.32
CA TYR A 52 -6.27 9.81 9.88
C TYR A 52 -6.00 11.25 9.43
N PHE A 53 -5.01 11.39 8.56
CA PHE A 53 -4.72 12.66 7.90
C PHE A 53 -5.87 13.09 7.01
N HIS A 54 -6.13 14.40 7.00
CA HIS A 54 -7.05 15.01 6.06
C HIS A 54 -6.46 16.28 5.46
N SER A 55 -6.66 16.43 4.18
CA SER A 55 -6.40 17.66 3.44
C SER A 55 -7.60 17.96 2.55
N ALA A 56 -7.87 19.21 2.29
CA ALA A 56 -8.93 19.64 1.38
C ALA A 56 -8.74 19.07 -0.05
N ASN A 57 -7.50 18.75 -0.41
CA ASN A 57 -7.13 18.18 -1.70
C ASN A 57 -7.17 16.64 -1.74
N ASP A 58 -7.38 15.97 -0.60
CA ASP A 58 -7.43 14.51 -0.52
C ASP A 58 -8.83 14.05 -0.11
N ARG A 59 -9.61 13.63 -1.11
CA ARG A 59 -11.02 13.21 -0.96
C ARG A 59 -11.19 11.75 -0.54
N ARG A 60 -10.10 11.03 -0.27
CA ARG A 60 -10.18 9.60 0.10
C ARG A 60 -10.81 9.43 1.47
N ASP A 61 -11.84 8.58 1.53
CA ASP A 61 -12.45 8.12 2.79
C ASP A 61 -11.61 6.96 3.36
N ARG A 62 -10.44 7.28 3.93
CA ARG A 62 -9.52 6.25 4.46
C ARG A 62 -10.12 5.48 5.61
N ILE A 63 -10.69 6.19 6.57
CA ILE A 63 -11.26 5.56 7.76
C ILE A 63 -12.44 4.65 7.42
N GLY A 64 -13.41 5.15 6.66
CA GLY A 64 -14.56 4.35 6.26
C GLY A 64 -14.15 3.16 5.40
N ASN A 65 -13.16 3.36 4.51
CA ASN A 65 -12.68 2.29 3.65
C ASN A 65 -11.98 1.17 4.45
N GLU A 66 -11.04 1.52 5.34
CA GLU A 66 -10.35 0.53 6.20
C GLU A 66 -11.33 -0.19 7.11
N PHE A 67 -12.25 0.54 7.73
CA PHE A 67 -13.21 -0.04 8.65
C PHE A 67 -14.16 -1.04 7.96
N ARG A 68 -14.72 -0.66 6.81
CA ARG A 68 -15.57 -1.54 6.00
C ARG A 68 -14.81 -2.76 5.49
N ALA A 69 -13.57 -2.58 5.03
CA ALA A 69 -12.72 -3.67 4.55
C ALA A 69 -12.46 -4.71 5.64
N LEU A 70 -11.98 -4.28 6.80
CA LEU A 70 -11.66 -5.19 7.91
C LEU A 70 -12.91 -5.93 8.41
N ARG A 71 -14.05 -5.26 8.54
CA ARG A 71 -15.31 -5.90 8.92
C ARG A 71 -15.73 -6.95 7.90
N PHE A 72 -15.77 -6.60 6.63
CA PHE A 72 -16.11 -7.53 5.56
C PHE A 72 -15.22 -8.77 5.57
N LEU A 73 -13.90 -8.58 5.66
CA LEU A 73 -12.94 -9.68 5.66
C LEU A 73 -13.11 -10.59 6.90
N LYS A 74 -13.33 -10.00 8.07
CA LYS A 74 -13.56 -10.73 9.32
C LYS A 74 -14.89 -11.54 9.29
N GLU A 75 -15.95 -10.93 8.80
CA GLU A 75 -17.27 -11.57 8.62
C GLU A 75 -17.20 -12.78 7.67
N HIS A 76 -16.21 -12.79 6.76
CA HIS A 76 -15.95 -13.89 5.83
C HIS A 76 -14.83 -14.84 6.30
N GLY A 77 -14.44 -14.78 7.57
CA GLY A 77 -13.53 -15.74 8.20
C GLY A 77 -12.05 -15.46 8.03
N LEU A 78 -11.64 -14.29 7.51
CA LEU A 78 -10.23 -13.94 7.41
C LEU A 78 -9.67 -13.56 8.79
N CYS A 79 -8.76 -14.40 9.32
CA CYS A 79 -8.22 -14.21 10.68
C CYS A 79 -6.86 -13.47 10.70
N GLN A 80 -6.21 -13.30 9.55
CA GLN A 80 -4.88 -12.68 9.42
C GLN A 80 -4.94 -11.15 9.35
N ILE A 81 -5.93 -10.54 10.00
CA ILE A 81 -6.17 -9.09 10.02
C ILE A 81 -6.66 -8.68 11.41
N PRO A 82 -6.51 -7.42 11.84
CA PRO A 82 -7.10 -6.93 13.09
C PRO A 82 -8.63 -6.81 12.97
N GLU A 83 -9.30 -6.83 14.11
CA GLU A 83 -10.73 -6.50 14.18
C GLU A 83 -10.93 -4.98 14.18
N ALA A 84 -11.93 -4.50 13.41
CA ALA A 84 -12.35 -3.10 13.40
C ALA A 84 -13.47 -2.92 14.44
N LEU A 85 -13.19 -2.16 15.51
CA LEU A 85 -14.06 -2.06 16.67
C LEU A 85 -14.98 -0.84 16.65
N VAL A 86 -14.42 0.35 16.47
CA VAL A 86 -15.18 1.62 16.43
C VAL A 86 -14.57 2.55 15.40
N ALA A 87 -15.41 3.26 14.64
CA ALA A 87 -15.01 4.39 13.79
C ALA A 87 -15.83 5.64 14.15
N ASP A 88 -15.16 6.78 14.28
CA ASP A 88 -15.77 8.10 14.33
C ASP A 88 -15.26 8.91 13.13
N GLU A 89 -16.07 8.93 12.07
CA GLU A 89 -15.71 9.60 10.80
C GLU A 89 -15.58 11.10 10.98
N ALA A 90 -16.39 11.72 11.87
CA ALA A 90 -16.34 13.16 12.11
C ALA A 90 -15.01 13.59 12.75
N ARG A 91 -14.50 12.78 13.68
CA ARG A 91 -13.18 12.96 14.31
C ARG A 91 -12.05 12.31 13.54
N ARG A 92 -12.37 11.44 12.58
CA ARG A 92 -11.41 10.64 11.81
C ARG A 92 -10.54 9.75 12.70
N ILE A 93 -11.17 9.12 13.67
CA ILE A 93 -10.54 8.19 14.61
C ILE A 93 -11.11 6.79 14.38
N GLY A 94 -10.23 5.83 14.11
CA GLY A 94 -10.54 4.41 14.08
C GLY A 94 -9.90 3.68 15.26
N ILE A 95 -10.67 2.80 15.91
CA ILE A 95 -10.21 1.93 16.99
C ILE A 95 -10.26 0.48 16.50
N TYR A 96 -9.15 -0.20 16.66
CA TYR A 96 -8.90 -1.55 16.18
C TYR A 96 -8.34 -2.44 17.28
N GLU A 97 -8.46 -3.74 17.10
CA GLU A 97 -7.74 -4.74 17.88
C GLU A 97 -6.25 -4.40 17.90
N TYR A 98 -5.64 -4.42 19.09
CA TYR A 98 -4.19 -4.30 19.20
C TYR A 98 -3.55 -5.66 18.98
N ILE A 99 -2.76 -5.79 17.93
CA ILE A 99 -2.05 -7.02 17.62
C ILE A 99 -0.71 -7.05 18.34
N GLU A 100 -0.54 -8.02 19.25
CA GLU A 100 0.76 -8.31 19.85
C GLU A 100 1.61 -9.06 18.82
N GLY A 101 2.63 -8.39 18.31
CA GLY A 101 3.52 -8.91 17.29
C GLY A 101 4.69 -7.98 17.03
N GLU A 102 5.65 -8.45 16.27
CA GLU A 102 6.87 -7.74 15.91
C GLU A 102 6.90 -7.44 14.41
N GLN A 103 7.52 -6.32 14.03
CA GLN A 103 7.82 -6.05 12.63
C GLN A 103 8.77 -7.12 12.08
N LEU A 104 8.59 -7.46 10.81
CA LEU A 104 9.44 -8.45 10.16
C LEU A 104 10.80 -7.83 9.82
N HIS A 105 11.86 -8.35 10.45
CA HIS A 105 13.26 -7.98 10.16
C HIS A 105 13.98 -9.00 9.26
N GLY A 106 13.30 -10.06 8.87
CA GLY A 106 13.75 -11.09 7.96
C GLY A 106 12.58 -11.99 7.59
N VAL A 107 12.57 -12.46 6.37
CA VAL A 107 11.52 -13.31 5.83
C VAL A 107 12.12 -14.56 5.20
N GLY A 108 11.39 -15.65 5.23
CA GLY A 108 11.71 -16.92 4.60
C GLY A 108 10.51 -17.48 3.86
N ASP A 109 10.59 -18.75 3.53
CA ASP A 109 9.56 -19.45 2.77
C ASP A 109 8.18 -19.39 3.46
N ALA A 110 8.16 -19.56 4.79
CA ALA A 110 6.92 -19.57 5.56
C ALA A 110 6.15 -18.24 5.50
N GLU A 111 6.84 -17.10 5.51
CA GLU A 111 6.22 -15.79 5.37
C GLU A 111 5.70 -15.57 3.95
N ILE A 112 6.46 -16.02 2.94
CA ILE A 112 6.02 -15.96 1.55
C ILE A 112 4.75 -16.80 1.35
N ASP A 113 4.72 -18.02 1.89
CA ASP A 113 3.55 -18.88 1.77
C ASP A 113 2.31 -18.27 2.45
N GLN A 114 2.47 -17.65 3.63
CA GLN A 114 1.38 -16.96 4.30
C GLN A 114 0.89 -15.74 3.50
N ALA A 115 1.78 -15.00 2.83
CA ALA A 115 1.38 -13.90 1.96
C ALA A 115 0.59 -14.41 0.73
N VAL A 116 1.02 -15.52 0.13
CA VAL A 116 0.30 -16.16 -0.98
C VAL A 116 -1.07 -16.67 -0.54
N GLU A 117 -1.17 -17.32 0.62
CA GLU A 117 -2.45 -17.78 1.17
C GLU A 117 -3.41 -16.61 1.44
N PHE A 118 -2.89 -15.48 1.90
CA PHE A 118 -3.69 -14.28 2.08
C PHE A 118 -4.25 -13.77 0.75
N LEU A 119 -3.46 -13.73 -0.32
CA LEU A 119 -3.92 -13.38 -1.66
C LEU A 119 -4.97 -14.37 -2.18
N ARG A 120 -4.79 -15.67 -1.95
CA ARG A 120 -5.76 -16.71 -2.32
C ARG A 120 -7.09 -16.50 -1.60
N ALA A 121 -7.05 -16.17 -0.30
CA ALA A 121 -8.25 -15.86 0.47
C ALA A 121 -8.97 -14.61 -0.08
N LEU A 122 -8.24 -13.54 -0.37
CA LEU A 122 -8.81 -12.34 -1.01
C LEU A 122 -9.46 -12.68 -2.36
N ARG A 123 -8.80 -13.48 -3.21
CA ARG A 123 -9.35 -13.92 -4.50
C ARG A 123 -10.65 -14.70 -4.33
N SER A 124 -10.73 -15.57 -3.33
CA SER A 124 -11.96 -16.34 -3.05
C SER A 124 -13.15 -15.44 -2.63
N LEU A 125 -12.86 -14.30 -2.02
CA LEU A 125 -13.84 -13.29 -1.64
C LEU A 125 -14.16 -12.28 -2.75
N SER A 126 -13.38 -12.26 -3.83
CA SER A 126 -13.51 -11.34 -4.96
C SER A 126 -14.66 -11.76 -5.87
N GLN A 127 -15.85 -11.86 -5.30
CA GLN A 127 -17.08 -12.21 -6.00
C GLN A 127 -17.99 -10.97 -6.08
N PRO A 128 -18.48 -10.57 -7.27
CA PRO A 128 -19.33 -9.39 -7.41
C PRO A 128 -20.55 -9.40 -6.48
N ALA A 129 -21.19 -10.55 -6.30
CA ALA A 129 -22.34 -10.67 -5.42
C ALA A 129 -22.07 -10.33 -3.95
N LYS A 130 -20.82 -10.48 -3.50
CA LYS A 130 -20.41 -10.22 -2.11
C LYS A 130 -19.75 -8.84 -1.94
N ALA A 131 -18.97 -8.43 -2.90
CA ALA A 131 -18.03 -7.32 -2.77
C ALA A 131 -18.31 -6.13 -3.72
N ALA A 132 -19.45 -6.11 -4.42
CA ALA A 132 -19.81 -5.04 -5.37
C ALA A 132 -19.83 -3.63 -4.76
N HIS A 133 -19.99 -3.52 -3.43
CA HIS A 133 -20.04 -2.25 -2.72
C HIS A 133 -18.65 -1.61 -2.50
N PHE A 134 -17.56 -2.36 -2.73
CA PHE A 134 -16.23 -1.78 -2.64
C PHE A 134 -15.89 -0.97 -3.90
N PRO A 135 -15.27 0.21 -3.74
CA PRO A 135 -14.76 0.98 -4.87
C PRO A 135 -13.53 0.30 -5.49
N ALA A 136 -13.01 0.86 -6.57
CA ALA A 136 -11.65 0.57 -7.00
C ALA A 136 -10.66 0.92 -5.86
N ALA A 137 -9.64 0.09 -5.68
CA ALA A 137 -8.57 0.35 -4.73
C ALA A 137 -7.88 1.68 -5.06
N SER A 138 -7.30 2.33 -4.06
CA SER A 138 -6.52 3.53 -4.32
C SER A 138 -5.42 3.22 -5.33
N GLU A 139 -5.32 4.05 -6.38
CA GLU A 139 -4.32 3.87 -7.43
C GLU A 139 -4.52 2.60 -8.29
N ALA A 140 -5.71 2.01 -8.30
CA ALA A 140 -6.03 0.91 -9.20
C ALA A 140 -5.93 1.37 -10.67
N CYS A 141 -5.32 0.54 -11.50
CA CYS A 141 -5.21 0.75 -12.93
C CYS A 141 -5.58 -0.55 -13.62
N PHE A 142 -6.62 -0.52 -14.45
CA PHE A 142 -7.17 -1.72 -15.07
C PHE A 142 -6.75 -1.91 -16.52
N SER A 143 -5.98 -0.98 -17.10
CA SER A 143 -5.40 -1.05 -18.44
C SER A 143 -3.98 -0.50 -18.46
N LEU A 144 -3.21 -0.82 -19.51
CA LEU A 144 -1.86 -0.28 -19.68
C LEU A 144 -1.90 1.24 -19.85
N ASP A 145 -2.89 1.77 -20.57
CA ASP A 145 -3.06 3.20 -20.77
C ASP A 145 -3.40 3.93 -19.46
N ALA A 146 -4.17 3.29 -18.56
CA ALA A 146 -4.44 3.84 -17.23
C ALA A 146 -3.15 3.93 -16.38
N ILE A 147 -2.27 2.91 -16.47
CA ILE A 147 -0.95 2.94 -15.80
C ILE A 147 -0.10 4.08 -16.38
N SER A 148 -0.04 4.19 -17.70
CA SER A 148 0.74 5.23 -18.40
C SER A 148 0.26 6.64 -18.01
N SER A 149 -1.05 6.86 -17.95
CA SER A 149 -1.66 8.14 -17.54
C SER A 149 -1.36 8.48 -16.08
N SER A 150 -1.40 7.47 -15.20
CA SER A 150 -1.02 7.64 -13.78
C SER A 150 0.46 8.03 -13.64
N LEU A 151 1.35 7.40 -14.39
CA LEU A 151 2.77 7.73 -14.44
C LEU A 151 3.01 9.15 -14.94
N GLU A 152 2.36 9.54 -16.03
CA GLU A 152 2.46 10.90 -16.60
C GLU A 152 2.09 11.96 -15.55
N SER A 153 0.96 11.78 -14.87
CA SER A 153 0.53 12.70 -13.80
C SER A 153 1.57 12.82 -12.67
N ARG A 154 2.24 11.72 -12.30
CA ARG A 154 3.28 11.72 -11.26
C ARG A 154 4.54 12.44 -11.74
N PHE A 155 4.98 12.19 -12.96
CA PHE A 155 6.16 12.85 -13.52
C PHE A 155 5.96 14.33 -13.68
N ASN A 156 4.80 14.78 -14.13
CA ASN A 156 4.46 16.20 -14.22
C ASN A 156 4.58 16.93 -12.86
N ARG A 157 4.16 16.27 -11.76
CA ARG A 157 4.35 16.84 -10.41
C ARG A 157 5.82 16.90 -9.99
N LEU A 158 6.61 15.88 -10.32
CA LEU A 158 8.03 15.85 -10.01
C LEU A 158 8.80 16.90 -10.84
N GLU A 159 8.46 17.11 -12.10
CA GLU A 159 9.03 18.16 -12.94
C GLU A 159 8.74 19.56 -12.38
N GLN A 160 7.53 19.80 -11.88
CA GLN A 160 7.20 21.06 -11.18
C GLN A 160 8.05 21.24 -9.92
N ALA A 161 8.29 20.18 -9.14
CA ALA A 161 9.15 20.24 -7.96
C ALA A 161 10.63 20.42 -8.33
N ALA A 162 11.07 19.89 -9.46
CA ALA A 162 12.45 19.93 -9.92
C ALA A 162 13.00 21.34 -10.11
N GLY A 163 12.13 22.32 -10.42
CA GLY A 163 12.52 23.73 -10.54
C GLY A 163 13.15 24.32 -9.26
N ARG A 164 12.91 23.70 -8.10
CA ARG A 164 13.47 24.12 -6.80
C ARG A 164 14.57 23.18 -6.29
N HIS A 165 14.83 22.08 -6.99
CA HIS A 165 15.73 21.01 -6.56
C HIS A 165 16.65 20.54 -7.69
N PRO A 166 17.83 21.19 -7.90
CA PRO A 166 18.75 20.87 -9.02
C PRO A 166 19.13 19.39 -9.12
N GLY A 167 19.32 18.71 -7.96
CA GLY A 167 19.63 17.28 -7.93
C GLY A 167 18.48 16.41 -8.46
N LEU A 168 17.23 16.79 -8.16
CA LEU A 168 16.05 16.12 -8.72
C LEU A 168 15.97 16.37 -10.23
N ALA A 169 16.16 17.62 -10.68
CA ALA A 169 16.15 17.97 -12.10
C ALA A 169 17.17 17.15 -12.91
N ALA A 170 18.40 17.02 -12.39
CA ALA A 170 19.43 16.20 -13.01
C ALA A 170 19.01 14.72 -13.09
N PHE A 171 18.52 14.14 -11.99
CA PHE A 171 18.06 12.75 -11.95
C PHE A 171 16.91 12.49 -12.94
N LEU A 172 15.91 13.37 -12.98
CA LEU A 172 14.77 13.22 -13.90
C LEU A 172 15.22 13.22 -15.36
N ARG A 173 16.16 14.11 -15.71
CA ARG A 173 16.67 14.24 -17.08
C ARG A 173 17.61 13.10 -17.48
N ASP A 174 18.58 12.79 -16.62
CA ASP A 174 19.74 11.96 -16.98
C ASP A 174 19.53 10.46 -16.69
N ASP A 175 18.77 10.14 -15.64
CA ASP A 175 18.52 8.77 -15.21
C ASP A 175 17.09 8.29 -15.57
N LEU A 176 16.06 9.08 -15.18
CA LEU A 176 14.67 8.60 -15.22
C LEU A 176 14.07 8.69 -16.64
N ALA A 177 14.26 9.79 -17.36
CA ALA A 177 13.64 9.98 -18.68
C ALA A 177 14.11 8.95 -19.72
N PRO A 178 15.40 8.59 -19.83
CA PRO A 178 15.86 7.54 -20.73
C PRO A 178 15.26 6.15 -20.35
N PHE A 179 15.23 5.85 -19.05
CA PHE A 179 14.65 4.58 -18.59
C PHE A 179 13.15 4.52 -18.86
N ARG A 180 12.40 5.61 -18.60
CA ARG A 180 10.97 5.72 -18.88
C ARG A 180 10.68 5.42 -20.34
N LYS A 181 11.38 6.08 -21.27
CA LYS A 181 11.22 5.87 -22.72
C LYS A 181 11.40 4.41 -23.11
N THR A 182 12.43 3.76 -22.58
CA THR A 182 12.71 2.34 -22.85
C THR A 182 11.64 1.42 -22.26
N ALA A 183 11.23 1.64 -21.01
CA ALA A 183 10.26 0.82 -20.31
C ALA A 183 8.86 0.91 -20.96
N GLU A 184 8.41 2.12 -21.29
CA GLU A 184 7.13 2.33 -21.96
C GLU A 184 7.11 1.73 -23.38
N ALA A 185 8.19 1.88 -24.14
CA ALA A 185 8.29 1.28 -25.47
C ALA A 185 8.26 -0.25 -25.37
N TRP A 186 9.08 -0.82 -24.47
CA TRP A 186 9.11 -2.28 -24.25
C TRP A 186 7.75 -2.83 -23.83
N SER A 187 7.06 -2.18 -22.90
CA SER A 187 5.74 -2.63 -22.42
C SER A 187 4.71 -2.64 -23.56
N ARG A 188 4.69 -1.61 -24.39
CA ARG A 188 3.78 -1.52 -25.56
C ARG A 188 4.10 -2.59 -26.62
N ASP A 189 5.37 -2.79 -26.92
CA ASP A 189 5.80 -3.79 -27.90
C ASP A 189 5.47 -5.20 -27.41
N PHE A 190 5.75 -5.48 -26.15
CA PHE A 190 5.40 -6.76 -25.52
C PHE A 190 3.89 -7.02 -25.55
N CYS A 191 3.05 -6.03 -25.21
CA CYS A 191 1.59 -6.16 -25.30
C CYS A 191 1.15 -6.45 -26.74
N ARG A 192 1.69 -5.74 -27.72
CA ARG A 192 1.36 -5.94 -29.14
C ARG A 192 1.75 -7.34 -29.61
N GLU A 193 2.92 -7.85 -29.24
CA GLU A 193 3.39 -9.20 -29.58
C GLU A 193 2.50 -10.30 -29.01
N HIS A 194 1.87 -10.04 -27.86
CA HIS A 194 1.03 -11.01 -27.15
C HIS A 194 -0.48 -10.76 -27.34
N GLY A 195 -0.86 -9.83 -28.24
CA GLY A 195 -2.27 -9.55 -28.52
C GLY A 195 -3.03 -8.89 -27.37
N ILE A 196 -2.33 -8.16 -26.50
CA ILE A 196 -2.92 -7.39 -25.40
C ILE A 196 -3.12 -5.95 -25.89
N ASP A 197 -4.38 -5.48 -25.95
CA ASP A 197 -4.66 -4.09 -26.26
C ASP A 197 -4.36 -3.21 -25.03
N ALA A 198 -3.61 -2.15 -25.24
CA ALA A 198 -3.21 -1.24 -24.16
C ALA A 198 -4.37 -0.46 -23.54
N ALA A 199 -5.43 -0.21 -24.33
CA ALA A 199 -6.61 0.52 -23.89
C ALA A 199 -7.64 -0.38 -23.19
N ASP A 200 -7.61 -1.69 -23.45
CA ASP A 200 -8.59 -2.61 -22.90
C ASP A 200 -8.43 -2.75 -21.37
N GLU A 201 -9.52 -2.48 -20.66
CA GLU A 201 -9.59 -2.80 -19.25
C GLU A 201 -9.70 -4.32 -19.04
N ILE A 202 -9.03 -4.82 -18.00
CA ILE A 202 -9.23 -6.20 -17.59
C ILE A 202 -10.70 -6.46 -17.23
N PRO A 203 -11.28 -7.60 -17.64
CA PRO A 203 -12.64 -7.97 -17.28
C PRO A 203 -12.88 -7.87 -15.77
N PHE A 204 -14.06 -7.48 -15.36
CA PHE A 204 -14.37 -7.38 -13.92
C PHE A 204 -14.16 -8.72 -13.19
N ALA A 205 -14.42 -9.85 -13.86
CA ALA A 205 -14.19 -11.19 -13.32
C ALA A 205 -12.71 -11.49 -13.01
N ASP A 206 -11.78 -10.78 -13.65
CA ASP A 206 -10.33 -10.90 -13.46
C ASP A 206 -9.80 -9.96 -12.39
N ARG A 207 -10.62 -9.00 -11.92
CA ARG A 207 -10.25 -8.10 -10.81
C ARG A 207 -10.27 -8.85 -9.48
N THR A 208 -9.49 -8.37 -8.53
CA THR A 208 -9.42 -8.93 -7.17
C THR A 208 -9.58 -7.84 -6.13
N LEU A 209 -10.07 -8.21 -4.94
CA LEU A 209 -9.93 -7.34 -3.77
C LEU A 209 -8.46 -7.27 -3.36
N SER A 210 -8.01 -6.09 -3.00
CA SER A 210 -6.60 -5.84 -2.63
C SER A 210 -6.52 -4.76 -1.55
N PRO A 211 -5.59 -4.88 -0.58
CA PRO A 211 -5.23 -3.78 0.31
C PRO A 211 -4.57 -2.61 -0.42
N SER A 212 -4.16 -2.81 -1.69
CA SER A 212 -3.38 -1.91 -2.53
C SER A 212 -1.93 -1.73 -2.08
N ASP A 213 -1.67 -1.49 -0.79
CA ASP A 213 -0.33 -1.40 -0.20
C ASP A 213 0.00 -2.70 0.57
N PHE A 214 0.05 -3.81 -0.18
CA PHE A 214 0.26 -5.15 0.35
C PHE A 214 1.74 -5.52 0.44
N GLY A 215 2.20 -5.92 1.64
CA GLY A 215 3.56 -6.39 1.84
C GLY A 215 3.93 -6.58 3.31
N PHE A 216 5.13 -7.10 3.56
CA PHE A 216 5.61 -7.37 4.93
C PHE A 216 5.89 -6.11 5.75
N HIS A 217 6.04 -4.95 5.11
CA HIS A 217 6.13 -3.66 5.79
C HIS A 217 4.83 -3.29 6.52
N ASN A 218 3.70 -3.86 6.08
CA ASN A 218 2.37 -3.75 6.67
C ASN A 218 1.94 -5.08 7.32
N ALA A 219 2.87 -5.86 7.87
CA ALA A 219 2.58 -7.09 8.57
C ALA A 219 3.30 -7.16 9.92
N LEU A 220 2.69 -7.87 10.87
CA LEU A 220 3.30 -8.25 12.15
C LEU A 220 3.43 -9.76 12.22
N ARG A 221 4.57 -10.23 12.75
CA ARG A 221 4.78 -11.62 13.13
C ARG A 221 4.34 -11.80 14.58
N CYS A 222 3.27 -12.56 14.78
CA CYS A 222 2.74 -12.92 16.07
C CYS A 222 3.41 -14.18 16.63
N GLU A 223 3.07 -14.54 17.86
CA GLU A 223 3.48 -15.80 18.48
C GLU A 223 3.13 -17.00 17.58
N GLY A 224 4.01 -17.98 17.51
CA GLY A 224 3.87 -19.13 16.60
C GLY A 224 4.14 -18.83 15.13
N GLY A 225 4.68 -17.65 14.78
CA GLY A 225 5.10 -17.31 13.42
C GLY A 225 3.93 -16.89 12.50
N ARG A 226 2.71 -16.74 13.03
CA ARG A 226 1.53 -16.29 12.26
C ARG A 226 1.68 -14.83 11.87
N LEU A 227 1.39 -14.50 10.61
CA LEU A 227 1.35 -13.12 10.13
C LEU A 227 -0.05 -12.51 10.29
N VAL A 228 -0.08 -11.23 10.65
CA VAL A 228 -1.28 -10.39 10.62
C VAL A 228 -0.98 -9.18 9.76
N PHE A 229 -1.76 -8.99 8.69
CA PHE A 229 -1.64 -7.87 7.77
C PHE A 229 -2.45 -6.68 8.26
N LEU A 230 -1.89 -5.50 8.09
CA LEU A 230 -2.40 -4.22 8.57
C LEU A 230 -2.59 -3.26 7.40
N ASP A 231 -3.23 -2.11 7.67
CA ASP A 231 -3.29 -0.96 6.79
C ASP A 231 -4.12 -1.17 5.52
N PHE A 232 -5.44 -1.21 5.70
CA PHE A 232 -6.43 -1.42 4.64
C PHE A 232 -7.08 -0.11 4.15
N GLU A 233 -6.46 1.04 4.41
CA GLU A 233 -7.04 2.35 4.07
C GLU A 233 -7.24 2.59 2.57
N TYR A 234 -6.58 1.79 1.73
CA TYR A 234 -6.64 1.83 0.26
C TYR A 234 -7.40 0.66 -0.38
N PHE A 235 -8.04 -0.15 0.45
CA PHE A 235 -8.69 -1.40 0.03
C PHE A 235 -9.76 -1.19 -1.06
N GLY A 236 -9.82 -2.11 -2.00
CA GLY A 236 -10.84 -2.12 -3.05
C GLY A 236 -10.51 -3.10 -4.17
N TRP A 237 -11.24 -2.96 -5.28
CA TRP A 237 -11.00 -3.73 -6.49
C TRP A 237 -9.72 -3.28 -7.19
N ASP A 238 -8.87 -4.22 -7.56
CA ASP A 238 -7.57 -3.94 -8.18
C ASP A 238 -7.22 -4.99 -9.25
N ASP A 239 -6.19 -4.72 -10.05
CA ASP A 239 -5.58 -5.71 -10.92
C ASP A 239 -4.62 -6.61 -10.13
N PRO A 240 -4.80 -7.95 -10.16
CA PRO A 240 -3.81 -8.86 -9.57
C PRO A 240 -2.38 -8.64 -10.06
N ALA A 241 -2.20 -8.24 -11.32
CA ALA A 241 -0.86 -7.93 -11.85
C ALA A 241 -0.21 -6.76 -11.09
N LYS A 242 -1.00 -5.72 -10.75
CA LYS A 242 -0.53 -4.60 -9.90
C LYS A 242 -0.14 -5.11 -8.52
N THR A 243 -0.99 -5.90 -7.87
CA THR A 243 -0.73 -6.44 -6.52
C THR A 243 0.59 -7.23 -6.50
N ILE A 244 0.84 -8.07 -7.50
CA ILE A 244 2.09 -8.84 -7.63
C ILE A 244 3.29 -7.91 -7.84
N CYS A 245 3.18 -6.96 -8.77
CA CYS A 245 4.28 -6.02 -9.06
C CYS A 245 4.59 -5.11 -7.87
N ASP A 246 3.58 -4.58 -7.19
CA ASP A 246 3.76 -3.72 -6.03
C ASP A 246 4.44 -4.49 -4.89
N PHE A 247 4.05 -5.74 -4.61
CA PHE A 247 4.72 -6.56 -3.60
C PHE A 247 6.21 -6.79 -3.93
N LEU A 248 6.52 -7.16 -5.17
CA LEU A 248 7.89 -7.46 -5.60
C LEU A 248 8.80 -6.22 -5.68
N LEU A 249 8.22 -5.05 -5.94
CA LEU A 249 8.95 -3.81 -6.18
C LEU A 249 8.95 -2.86 -4.99
N HIS A 250 8.10 -3.08 -3.98
CA HIS A 250 8.01 -2.16 -2.84
C HIS A 250 9.39 -1.95 -2.20
N PRO A 251 9.80 -0.69 -1.95
CA PRO A 251 11.16 -0.39 -1.45
C PRO A 251 11.53 -1.04 -0.11
N ALA A 252 10.52 -1.35 0.73
CA ALA A 252 10.73 -2.05 1.99
C ALA A 252 10.79 -3.59 1.83
N MET A 253 10.63 -4.11 0.60
CA MET A 253 10.61 -5.54 0.29
C MET A 253 11.92 -5.92 -0.41
N GLU A 254 13.01 -6.02 0.35
CA GLU A 254 14.31 -6.47 -0.18
C GLU A 254 14.41 -7.99 -0.13
N LEU A 255 13.67 -8.66 -1.01
CA LEU A 255 13.63 -10.13 -1.08
C LEU A 255 14.78 -10.69 -1.94
N PRO A 256 15.46 -11.77 -1.50
CA PRO A 256 16.33 -12.57 -2.37
C PRO A 256 15.59 -13.12 -3.59
N SER A 257 16.34 -13.45 -4.64
CA SER A 257 15.78 -13.96 -5.91
C SER A 257 14.90 -15.19 -5.73
N GLU A 258 15.30 -16.10 -4.85
CA GLU A 258 14.58 -17.34 -4.56
C GLU A 258 13.21 -17.05 -3.96
N LEU A 259 13.11 -16.12 -2.99
CA LEU A 259 11.85 -15.74 -2.37
C LEU A 259 10.97 -14.93 -3.33
N ARG A 260 11.56 -14.12 -4.20
CA ARG A 260 10.84 -13.41 -5.26
C ARG A 260 10.19 -14.39 -6.24
N SER A 261 10.95 -15.38 -6.70
CA SER A 261 10.46 -16.43 -7.60
C SER A 261 9.38 -17.28 -6.93
N ARG A 262 9.56 -17.64 -5.64
CA ARG A 262 8.55 -18.34 -4.85
C ARG A 262 7.26 -17.56 -4.73
N PHE A 263 7.35 -16.27 -4.38
CA PHE A 263 6.16 -15.40 -4.31
C PHE A 263 5.47 -15.29 -5.67
N LEU A 264 6.21 -15.03 -6.75
CA LEU A 264 5.63 -14.89 -8.09
C LEU A 264 4.86 -16.15 -8.49
N SER A 265 5.50 -17.32 -8.38
CA SER A 265 4.86 -18.60 -8.70
C SER A 265 3.62 -18.87 -7.83
N GLY A 266 3.74 -18.63 -6.52
CA GLY A 266 2.62 -18.80 -5.59
C GLY A 266 1.47 -17.84 -5.87
N ALA A 267 1.76 -16.57 -6.16
CA ALA A 267 0.74 -15.57 -6.46
C ALA A 267 0.02 -15.84 -7.79
N LEU A 268 0.75 -16.27 -8.83
CA LEU A 268 0.14 -16.71 -10.09
C LEU A 268 -0.82 -17.90 -9.85
N SER A 269 -0.43 -18.85 -9.00
CA SER A 269 -1.30 -19.96 -8.60
C SER A 269 -2.50 -19.48 -7.76
N ALA A 270 -2.32 -18.52 -6.85
CA ALA A 270 -3.41 -17.96 -6.04
C ALA A 270 -4.48 -17.25 -6.87
N PHE A 271 -4.09 -16.71 -8.02
CA PHE A 271 -4.97 -16.05 -8.99
C PHE A 271 -5.27 -16.92 -10.21
N GLU A 272 -5.21 -18.25 -10.07
CA GLU A 272 -5.57 -19.17 -11.16
C GLU A 272 -6.94 -18.82 -11.76
N GLY A 273 -7.05 -18.90 -13.10
CA GLY A 273 -8.25 -18.54 -13.85
C GLY A 273 -8.34 -17.05 -14.23
N VAL A 274 -7.42 -16.20 -13.78
CA VAL A 274 -7.32 -14.81 -14.27
C VAL A 274 -6.63 -14.81 -15.63
N SER A 275 -7.31 -14.24 -16.61
CA SER A 275 -6.86 -14.26 -18.00
C SER A 275 -5.52 -13.56 -18.20
N SER A 276 -4.58 -14.22 -18.87
CA SER A 276 -3.28 -13.66 -19.28
C SER A 276 -2.48 -12.99 -18.15
N LEU A 277 -2.69 -13.41 -16.89
CA LEU A 277 -2.10 -12.72 -15.73
C LEU A 277 -0.57 -12.66 -15.80
N GLU A 278 0.10 -13.76 -16.10
CA GLU A 278 1.57 -13.79 -16.19
C GLU A 278 2.10 -12.83 -17.26
N LEU A 279 1.45 -12.80 -18.44
CA LEU A 279 1.83 -11.86 -19.50
C LEU A 279 1.61 -10.41 -19.07
N ARG A 280 0.50 -10.12 -18.39
CA ARG A 280 0.25 -8.77 -17.86
C ARG A 280 1.26 -8.38 -16.80
N VAL A 281 1.58 -9.27 -15.84
CA VAL A 281 2.64 -9.00 -14.84
C VAL A 281 3.93 -8.64 -15.54
N ARG A 282 4.36 -9.40 -16.54
CA ARG A 282 5.57 -9.11 -17.33
C ARG A 282 5.48 -7.76 -18.03
N ALA A 283 4.38 -7.48 -18.71
CA ALA A 283 4.16 -6.23 -19.45
C ALA A 283 4.23 -5.00 -18.55
N VAL A 284 3.63 -5.03 -17.35
CA VAL A 284 3.50 -3.86 -16.48
C VAL A 284 4.63 -3.71 -15.47
N TYR A 285 5.43 -4.76 -15.22
CA TYR A 285 6.48 -4.75 -14.22
C TYR A 285 7.44 -3.56 -14.32
N PRO A 286 8.02 -3.22 -15.49
CA PRO A 286 8.91 -2.07 -15.61
C PRO A 286 8.18 -0.73 -15.36
N LEU A 287 6.88 -0.64 -15.66
CA LEU A 287 6.07 0.55 -15.40
C LEU A 287 5.81 0.72 -13.89
N PHE A 288 5.61 -0.37 -13.15
CA PHE A 288 5.52 -0.32 -11.70
C PHE A 288 6.86 0.02 -11.05
N GLY A 289 7.98 -0.36 -11.65
CA GLY A 289 9.30 0.13 -11.26
C GLY A 289 9.42 1.66 -11.36
N LEU A 290 8.94 2.24 -12.45
CA LEU A 290 8.83 3.70 -12.63
C LEU A 290 7.90 4.34 -11.60
N LYS A 291 6.75 3.71 -11.32
CA LYS A 291 5.79 4.17 -10.30
C LYS A 291 6.46 4.24 -8.92
N TRP A 292 7.15 3.20 -8.50
CA TRP A 292 7.84 3.17 -7.21
C TRP A 292 9.00 4.17 -7.15
N CYS A 293 9.71 4.36 -8.26
CA CYS A 293 10.71 5.43 -8.38
C CYS A 293 10.07 6.80 -8.13
N ALA A 294 8.94 7.10 -8.78
CA ALA A 294 8.21 8.35 -8.58
C ALA A 294 7.68 8.49 -7.14
N ILE A 295 7.18 7.41 -6.50
CA ILE A 295 6.72 7.43 -5.11
C ILE A 295 7.86 7.75 -4.14
N LEU A 296 9.05 7.20 -4.34
CA LEU A 296 10.23 7.54 -3.55
C LEU A 296 10.60 9.02 -3.64
N LEU A 297 10.33 9.65 -4.78
CA LEU A 297 10.61 11.06 -5.03
C LEU A 297 9.47 12.01 -4.62
N ASN A 298 8.30 11.49 -4.22
CA ASN A 298 7.19 12.34 -3.76
C ASN A 298 7.59 13.26 -2.59
N GLU A 299 8.60 12.89 -1.79
CA GLU A 299 9.12 13.73 -0.70
C GLU A 299 9.67 15.09 -1.16
N PHE A 300 9.86 15.31 -2.46
CA PHE A 300 10.17 16.61 -3.03
C PHE A 300 8.93 17.48 -3.27
N THR A 301 7.72 16.91 -3.15
CA THR A 301 6.46 17.65 -3.33
C THR A 301 5.94 18.22 -2.00
N VAL A 302 5.29 19.39 -2.07
CA VAL A 302 4.77 20.09 -0.87
C VAL A 302 3.73 19.22 -0.13
N GLU A 303 2.85 18.56 -0.88
CA GLU A 303 1.76 17.75 -0.31
C GLU A 303 2.28 16.58 0.52
N ASP A 304 3.35 15.92 0.09
CA ASP A 304 3.93 14.80 0.84
C ASP A 304 4.73 15.27 2.07
N MET A 305 5.32 16.47 2.01
CA MET A 305 5.95 17.07 3.19
C MET A 305 4.92 17.37 4.29
N GLU A 306 3.72 17.85 3.94
CA GLU A 306 2.62 18.08 4.89
C GLU A 306 2.14 16.77 5.54
N ARG A 307 1.96 15.71 4.77
CA ARG A 307 1.58 14.38 5.28
C ARG A 307 2.61 13.82 6.25
N ARG A 308 3.89 13.93 5.89
CA ARG A 308 4.99 13.48 6.74
C ARG A 308 5.05 14.27 8.04
N SER A 309 4.89 15.58 7.99
CA SER A 309 4.86 16.43 9.18
C SER A 309 3.70 16.06 10.12
N PHE A 310 2.56 15.61 9.57
CA PHE A 310 1.44 15.13 10.36
C PHE A 310 1.73 13.78 11.03
N ALA A 311 2.32 12.85 10.30
CA ALA A 311 2.58 11.48 10.79
C ALA A 311 3.75 11.42 11.79
N ASP A 312 4.85 12.14 11.50
CA ASP A 312 6.06 12.18 12.31
C ASP A 312 6.19 13.52 13.06
N SER A 313 6.15 13.45 14.38
CA SER A 313 6.39 14.62 15.26
C SER A 313 7.88 15.02 15.37
N ALA A 314 8.80 14.20 14.85
CA ALA A 314 10.23 14.49 14.79
C ALA A 314 10.70 14.54 13.34
N PRO A 315 11.16 15.72 12.84
CA PRO A 315 11.78 15.78 11.53
C PRO A 315 13.12 15.01 11.60
N GLY A 316 13.10 13.76 11.16
CA GLY A 316 14.34 13.08 10.77
C GLY A 316 15.03 13.93 9.70
N ALA A 317 16.36 13.98 9.70
CA ALA A 317 17.10 14.75 8.70
C ALA A 317 16.71 14.28 7.29
N TRP A 318 15.76 15.00 6.66
CA TRP A 318 15.39 14.77 5.26
C TRP A 318 16.60 15.07 4.39
N SER A 319 16.96 14.12 3.55
CA SER A 319 18.00 14.31 2.55
C SER A 319 17.47 13.94 1.17
N GLY A 320 17.28 14.94 0.32
CA GLY A 320 16.91 14.72 -1.08
C GLY A 320 17.88 13.79 -1.80
N ALA A 321 19.18 13.85 -1.47
CA ALA A 321 20.20 12.95 -2.03
C ALA A 321 19.90 11.48 -1.69
N THR A 322 19.47 11.19 -0.46
CA THR A 322 19.09 9.82 -0.06
C THR A 322 17.89 9.29 -0.83
N GLN A 323 16.89 10.14 -1.12
CA GLN A 323 15.72 9.71 -1.90
C GLN A 323 16.08 9.47 -3.37
N ILE A 324 16.92 10.31 -3.95
CA ILE A 324 17.43 10.10 -5.31
C ILE A 324 18.23 8.80 -5.39
N GLU A 325 19.05 8.49 -4.41
CA GLU A 325 19.81 7.25 -4.39
C GLU A 325 18.89 6.01 -4.28
N LYS A 326 17.84 6.07 -3.45
CA LYS A 326 16.82 5.01 -3.40
C LYS A 326 16.11 4.85 -4.76
N ALA A 327 15.79 5.95 -5.42
CA ALA A 327 15.18 5.93 -6.76
C ALA A 327 16.11 5.31 -7.80
N ARG A 328 17.42 5.58 -7.77
CA ARG A 328 18.42 4.92 -8.63
C ARG A 328 18.47 3.42 -8.42
N ARG A 329 18.48 2.98 -7.15
CA ARG A 329 18.42 1.54 -6.84
C ARG A 329 17.14 0.88 -7.35
N MET A 330 16.01 1.60 -7.31
CA MET A 330 14.76 1.11 -7.88
C MET A 330 14.86 0.93 -9.38
N LEU A 331 15.44 1.87 -10.12
CA LEU A 331 15.66 1.74 -11.56
C LEU A 331 16.59 0.57 -11.93
N ALA A 332 17.46 0.14 -11.01
CA ALA A 332 18.32 -1.02 -11.24
C ALA A 332 17.58 -2.36 -11.15
N ARG A 333 16.37 -2.41 -10.57
CA ARG A 333 15.51 -3.62 -10.49
C ARG A 333 14.76 -3.86 -11.81
N LYS A 334 15.50 -4.05 -12.92
CA LYS A 334 14.97 -4.01 -14.31
C LYS A 334 14.19 -5.26 -14.72
N SER A 335 14.43 -6.41 -14.07
CA SER A 335 13.82 -7.68 -14.49
C SER A 335 12.95 -8.28 -13.39
N LEU A 336 11.94 -9.02 -13.82
CA LEU A 336 11.01 -9.74 -12.95
C LEU A 336 11.71 -10.92 -12.25
N ALA A 337 12.72 -11.49 -12.87
CA ALA A 337 13.58 -12.58 -12.37
C ALA A 337 14.99 -12.41 -12.89
#